data_19d47134c89bcc0b04f6f77dd16529b9
#
_entry.id   19d47134c89bcc0b04f6f77dd16529b9
#
_cell.length_a   1.000
_cell.length_b   1.000
_cell.length_c   1.000
_cell.angle_alpha   90.00
_cell.angle_beta   90.00
_cell.angle_gamma   90.00
#
_symmetry.space_group_name_H-M   'P 1'
#
loop_
_entity.id
_entity.type
_entity.pdbx_description
1 polymer ?
#
loop_
_entity_poly.entity_id
_entity_poly.type
_entity_poly.pdbx_seq_one_letter_code
_entity_poly.pdbx_strand_id
1 'polypeptide(L)'
;RLCHYPQDRRFYELCDEYGLYVYDEANIESHGMYYSLSKGGSLGNNPEWLLPHMDRTMNMYERNKNYPSVTIWSLGNEAGNGYNFYQTYLYVKNKDKELMDRPVNYERALWEWNTDMYVPQYPSAGWLEEIGQKGSDRPVAPSEYAHAMGNSTGNLWDQWKAIYKYPNLQGGWIWDWVDQ
;
A
#
# COMPACT_ATOMS: atom_id res chain seq x y z
N ARG A 1 -7.21 -4.23 1.53
CA ARG A 1 -6.12 -3.46 2.19
C ARG A 1 -6.55 -3.10 3.60
N LEU A 2 -5.67 -3.34 4.55
CA LEU A 2 -5.94 -3.09 5.97
C LEU A 2 -5.50 -1.67 6.38
N CYS A 3 -6.26 -0.69 5.98
CA CYS A 3 -6.01 0.73 6.29
C CYS A 3 -6.27 1.01 7.77
N HIS A 4 -5.36 1.50 8.52
CA HIS A 4 -3.94 1.75 8.29
C HIS A 4 -3.14 1.07 9.41
N TYR A 5 -3.48 -0.19 9.73
CA TYR A 5 -2.87 -0.99 10.80
C TYR A 5 -3.24 -2.48 10.66
N PRO A 6 -2.39 -3.38 11.17
CA PRO A 6 -2.72 -4.81 11.22
C PRO A 6 -3.97 -5.07 12.06
N GLN A 7 -4.78 -6.01 11.60
CA GLN A 7 -6.05 -6.38 12.24
C GLN A 7 -5.90 -7.41 13.35
N ASP A 8 -7.01 -7.77 14.01
CA ASP A 8 -7.09 -8.90 14.94
C ASP A 8 -6.66 -10.21 14.25
N ARG A 9 -6.04 -11.12 14.98
CA ARG A 9 -5.59 -12.42 14.46
C ARG A 9 -6.71 -13.22 13.78
N ARG A 10 -7.89 -13.21 14.39
CA ARG A 10 -9.05 -13.93 13.85
C ARG A 10 -9.45 -13.43 12.46
N PHE A 11 -9.20 -12.17 12.14
CA PHE A 11 -9.44 -11.65 10.79
C PHE A 11 -8.61 -12.39 9.75
N TYR A 12 -7.32 -12.61 10.01
CA TYR A 12 -6.43 -13.34 9.09
C TYR A 12 -6.83 -14.82 9.00
N GLU A 13 -7.18 -15.45 10.14
CA GLU A 13 -7.68 -16.81 10.16
C GLU A 13 -8.94 -16.97 9.29
N LEU A 14 -9.86 -16.02 9.37
CA LEU A 14 -11.06 -16.00 8.51
C LEU A 14 -10.71 -15.73 7.04
N CYS A 15 -9.75 -14.86 6.76
CA CYS A 15 -9.30 -14.62 5.39
C CYS A 15 -8.67 -15.89 4.79
N ASP A 16 -7.91 -16.64 5.56
CA ASP A 16 -7.36 -17.93 5.14
C ASP A 16 -8.48 -18.96 4.88
N GLU A 17 -9.46 -19.04 5.79
CA GLU A 17 -10.60 -19.96 5.68
C GLU A 17 -11.48 -19.66 4.45
N TYR A 18 -11.79 -18.37 4.22
CA TYR A 18 -12.68 -17.97 3.13
C TYR A 18 -11.97 -17.64 1.80
N GLY A 19 -10.65 -17.71 1.76
CA GLY A 19 -9.86 -17.44 0.56
C GLY A 19 -9.82 -15.97 0.16
N LEU A 20 -9.81 -15.04 1.13
CA LEU A 20 -9.69 -13.61 0.88
C LEU A 20 -8.23 -13.20 0.86
N TYR A 21 -7.81 -12.46 -0.16
CA TYR A 21 -6.47 -11.90 -0.24
C TYR A 21 -6.35 -10.65 0.64
N VAL A 22 -5.24 -10.53 1.34
CA VAL A 22 -4.96 -9.44 2.28
C VAL A 22 -3.75 -8.65 1.81
N TYR A 23 -3.90 -7.35 1.72
CA TYR A 23 -2.84 -6.37 1.63
C TYR A 23 -2.62 -5.80 3.03
N ASP A 24 -1.67 -6.38 3.76
CA ASP A 24 -1.42 -6.05 5.17
C ASP A 24 -0.58 -4.79 5.31
N GLU A 25 -0.95 -3.90 6.24
CA GLU A 25 -0.34 -2.58 6.34
C GLU A 25 0.23 -2.31 7.73
N ALA A 26 1.46 -1.81 7.77
CA ALA A 26 2.09 -1.35 8.99
C ALA A 26 1.39 -0.09 9.51
N ASN A 27 1.23 0.01 10.82
CA ASN A 27 0.57 1.16 11.47
C ASN A 27 1.47 2.41 11.49
N ILE A 28 1.83 2.88 10.29
CA ILE A 28 2.62 4.09 10.07
C ILE A 28 1.77 5.07 9.28
N GLU A 29 1.31 6.11 9.95
CA GLU A 29 0.54 7.22 9.41
C GLU A 29 1.02 8.49 10.07
N SER A 30 1.36 9.52 9.29
CA SER A 30 1.81 10.80 9.83
C SER A 30 1.36 12.00 9.00
N HIS A 31 0.20 11.89 8.33
CA HIS A 31 -0.36 12.94 7.49
C HIS A 31 -0.46 14.28 8.21
N GLY A 32 -0.95 14.28 9.47
CA GLY A 32 -1.05 15.48 10.31
C GLY A 32 0.29 16.11 10.71
N MET A 33 1.39 15.37 10.59
CA MET A 33 2.76 15.84 10.83
C MET A 33 3.50 16.16 9.52
N TYR A 34 2.76 16.37 8.45
CA TYR A 34 3.25 16.60 7.11
C TYR A 34 3.87 15.35 6.46
N TYR A 35 3.57 15.14 5.20
CA TYR A 35 4.05 14.00 4.42
C TYR A 35 4.88 14.40 3.19
N SER A 36 5.61 15.50 3.30
CA SER A 36 6.51 15.98 2.24
C SER A 36 7.53 14.92 1.84
N LEU A 37 7.81 14.82 0.56
CA LEU A 37 8.91 14.01 0.02
C LEU A 37 10.27 14.69 0.20
N SER A 38 10.32 15.95 0.65
CA SER A 38 11.55 16.66 0.89
C SER A 38 12.34 16.03 2.03
N LYS A 39 13.64 15.93 1.88
CA LYS A 39 14.54 15.41 2.93
C LYS A 39 14.37 16.21 4.22
N GLY A 40 14.13 15.51 5.32
CA GLY A 40 13.87 16.12 6.63
C GLY A 40 12.47 16.76 6.75
N GLY A 41 11.63 16.68 5.70
CA GLY A 41 10.30 17.27 5.68
C GLY A 41 9.19 16.39 6.27
N SER A 42 9.49 15.15 6.61
CA SER A 42 8.53 14.21 7.19
C SER A 42 9.19 13.28 8.19
N LEU A 43 8.40 12.64 9.05
CA LEU A 43 8.90 11.61 9.98
C LEU A 43 9.50 10.43 9.22
N GLY A 44 8.97 10.08 8.05
CA GLY A 44 9.47 9.01 7.19
C GLY A 44 10.89 9.22 6.66
N ASN A 45 11.38 10.46 6.66
CA ASN A 45 12.75 10.80 6.24
C ASN A 45 13.63 11.35 7.37
N ASN A 46 13.16 11.36 8.60
CA ASN A 46 13.96 11.76 9.76
C ASN A 46 14.54 10.51 10.46
N PRO A 47 15.89 10.30 10.43
CA PRO A 47 16.53 9.13 11.02
C PRO A 47 16.26 8.92 12.52
N GLU A 48 15.92 9.96 13.27
CA GLU A 48 15.54 9.82 14.68
C GLU A 48 14.28 8.98 14.87
N TRP A 49 13.44 8.90 13.83
CA TRP A 49 12.22 8.09 13.80
C TRP A 49 12.40 6.70 13.18
N LEU A 50 13.64 6.29 12.89
CA LEU A 50 13.93 4.98 12.30
C LEU A 50 13.40 3.84 13.18
N LEU A 51 13.73 3.83 14.46
CA LEU A 51 13.33 2.75 15.38
C LEU A 51 11.81 2.58 15.44
N PRO A 52 10.99 3.61 15.62
CA PRO A 52 9.54 3.49 15.54
C PRO A 52 9.00 2.95 14.22
N HIS A 53 9.58 3.32 13.08
CA HIS A 53 9.19 2.77 11.77
C HIS A 53 9.55 1.30 11.65
N MET A 54 10.78 0.94 12.01
CA MET A 54 11.23 -0.44 11.98
C MET A 54 10.40 -1.34 12.91
N ASP A 55 10.16 -0.89 14.15
CA ASP A 55 9.39 -1.66 15.13
C ASP A 55 7.98 -2.01 14.60
N ARG A 56 7.26 -1.03 14.05
CA ARG A 56 5.92 -1.26 13.49
C ARG A 56 5.94 -2.23 12.31
N THR A 57 6.87 -2.04 11.39
CA THR A 57 7.01 -2.90 10.21
C THR A 57 7.42 -4.32 10.60
N MET A 58 8.38 -4.45 11.51
CA MET A 58 8.84 -5.74 12.01
C MET A 58 7.71 -6.50 12.74
N ASN A 59 6.98 -5.82 13.62
CA ASN A 59 5.87 -6.43 14.34
C ASN A 59 4.75 -6.89 13.40
N MET A 60 4.38 -6.11 12.40
CA MET A 60 3.43 -6.55 11.37
C MET A 60 3.95 -7.80 10.66
N TYR A 61 5.16 -7.75 10.12
CA TYR A 61 5.73 -8.82 9.32
C TYR A 61 5.88 -10.12 10.14
N GLU A 62 6.57 -10.07 11.28
CA GLU A 62 6.85 -11.27 12.09
C GLU A 62 5.59 -11.91 12.63
N ARG A 63 4.57 -11.13 12.94
CA ARG A 63 3.27 -11.65 13.40
C ARG A 63 2.49 -12.34 12.27
N ASN A 64 2.50 -11.77 11.06
CA ASN A 64 1.53 -12.12 10.02
C ASN A 64 2.14 -12.89 8.82
N LYS A 65 3.46 -13.07 8.77
CA LYS A 65 4.16 -13.70 7.63
C LYS A 65 3.71 -15.11 7.28
N ASN A 66 3.13 -15.84 8.25
CA ASN A 66 2.70 -17.22 8.05
C ASN A 66 1.23 -17.38 7.62
N TYR A 67 0.48 -16.28 7.46
CA TYR A 67 -0.87 -16.35 6.93
C TYR A 67 -0.84 -16.38 5.40
N PRO A 68 -1.34 -17.48 4.75
CA PRO A 68 -1.39 -17.58 3.28
C PRO A 68 -2.22 -16.48 2.63
N SER A 69 -3.23 -15.97 3.32
CA SER A 69 -4.07 -14.86 2.85
C SER A 69 -3.30 -13.56 2.65
N VAL A 70 -2.23 -13.32 3.40
CA VAL A 70 -1.40 -12.13 3.24
C VAL A 70 -0.57 -12.29 1.97
N THR A 71 -0.93 -11.55 0.93
CA THR A 71 -0.31 -11.64 -0.40
C THR A 71 0.54 -10.42 -0.76
N ILE A 72 0.35 -9.31 -0.07
CA ILE A 72 1.03 -8.03 -0.31
C ILE A 72 1.33 -7.36 1.03
N TRP A 73 2.48 -6.69 1.13
CA TRP A 73 2.89 -5.90 2.28
C TRP A 73 2.82 -4.40 1.97
N SER A 74 2.22 -3.62 2.87
CA SER A 74 2.24 -2.16 2.86
C SER A 74 3.09 -1.62 3.99
N LEU A 75 3.97 -0.68 3.68
CA LEU A 75 4.86 -0.08 4.69
C LEU A 75 4.17 1.03 5.51
N GLY A 76 2.98 1.44 5.12
CA GLY A 76 2.22 2.49 5.80
C GLY A 76 1.44 3.36 4.84
N ASN A 77 0.95 4.49 5.35
CA ASN A 77 0.12 5.43 4.62
C ASN A 77 0.54 6.88 4.92
N GLU A 78 0.48 7.75 3.90
CA GLU A 78 0.58 9.20 3.98
C GLU A 78 1.62 9.76 4.99
N ALA A 79 2.83 9.21 4.98
CA ALA A 79 3.88 9.55 5.94
C ALA A 79 5.16 10.09 5.27
N GLY A 80 5.06 10.61 4.04
CA GLY A 80 6.21 11.00 3.24
C GLY A 80 7.02 9.80 2.76
N ASN A 81 8.22 10.02 2.24
CA ASN A 81 9.13 8.96 1.86
C ASN A 81 10.57 9.34 2.24
N GLY A 82 11.45 8.37 2.28
CA GLY A 82 12.86 8.58 2.53
C GLY A 82 13.50 7.48 3.37
N TYR A 83 14.53 7.86 4.11
CA TYR A 83 15.45 6.93 4.77
C TYR A 83 14.74 5.81 5.57
N ASN A 84 13.75 6.15 6.38
CA ASN A 84 13.07 5.16 7.24
C ASN A 84 12.27 4.15 6.41
N PHE A 85 11.58 4.61 5.35
CA PHE A 85 10.86 3.72 4.44
C PHE A 85 11.78 2.88 3.56
N TYR A 86 12.97 3.38 3.24
CA TYR A 86 14.00 2.56 2.55
C TYR A 86 14.44 1.39 3.44
N GLN A 87 14.65 1.64 4.74
CA GLN A 87 15.05 0.59 5.68
C GLN A 87 13.93 -0.43 5.91
N THR A 88 12.69 0.02 6.07
CA THR A 88 11.54 -0.88 6.25
C THR A 88 11.27 -1.73 5.00
N TYR A 89 11.40 -1.14 3.80
CA TYR A 89 11.31 -1.88 2.53
C TYR A 89 12.37 -2.98 2.46
N LEU A 90 13.63 -2.63 2.67
CA LEU A 90 14.73 -3.59 2.61
C LEU A 90 14.56 -4.71 3.64
N TYR A 91 14.09 -4.39 4.84
CA TYR A 91 13.82 -5.40 5.86
C TYR A 91 12.82 -6.44 5.37
N VAL A 92 11.64 -6.01 4.93
CA VAL A 92 10.58 -6.94 4.49
C VAL A 92 11.03 -7.72 3.26
N LYS A 93 11.59 -7.06 2.24
CA LYS A 93 12.08 -7.72 1.02
C LYS A 93 13.12 -8.80 1.32
N ASN A 94 14.09 -8.51 2.18
CA ASN A 94 15.13 -9.49 2.52
C ASN A 94 14.58 -10.67 3.32
N LYS A 95 13.62 -10.42 4.23
CA LYS A 95 13.01 -11.46 5.06
C LYS A 95 12.03 -12.34 4.29
N ASP A 96 11.22 -11.73 3.43
CA ASP A 96 10.16 -12.45 2.71
C ASP A 96 10.68 -13.19 1.47
N LYS A 97 11.84 -12.82 0.95
CA LYS A 97 12.44 -13.41 -0.23
C LYS A 97 12.59 -14.94 -0.15
N GLU A 98 12.95 -15.44 1.01
CA GLU A 98 13.13 -16.88 1.23
C GLU A 98 11.84 -17.59 1.65
N LEU A 99 10.78 -16.83 1.96
CA LEU A 99 9.50 -17.37 2.40
C LEU A 99 8.49 -17.47 1.25
N MET A 100 8.07 -16.33 0.71
CA MET A 100 7.06 -16.25 -0.36
C MET A 100 7.39 -15.19 -1.44
N ASP A 101 8.36 -14.34 -1.21
CA ASP A 101 8.77 -13.22 -2.09
C ASP A 101 7.60 -12.31 -2.49
N ARG A 102 6.77 -11.97 -1.51
CA ARG A 102 5.58 -11.14 -1.73
C ARG A 102 5.96 -9.71 -2.10
N PRO A 103 5.14 -9.02 -2.91
CA PRO A 103 5.32 -7.60 -3.19
C PRO A 103 5.28 -6.75 -1.93
N VAL A 104 6.17 -5.76 -1.86
CA VAL A 104 6.22 -4.75 -0.80
C VAL A 104 5.95 -3.40 -1.43
N ASN A 105 4.94 -2.70 -0.94
CA ASN A 105 4.49 -1.45 -1.54
C ASN A 105 4.42 -0.32 -0.53
N TYR A 106 4.57 0.90 -1.04
CA TYR A 106 4.33 2.12 -0.29
C TYR A 106 3.88 3.24 -1.23
N GLU A 107 2.75 3.89 -0.93
CA GLU A 107 2.11 4.82 -1.87
C GLU A 107 2.91 6.12 -2.09
N ARG A 108 3.61 6.62 -1.06
CA ARG A 108 4.47 7.80 -1.20
C ARG A 108 5.85 7.50 -1.79
N ALA A 109 6.17 6.25 -2.05
CA ALA A 109 7.34 5.91 -2.85
C ALA A 109 7.15 6.30 -4.33
N LEU A 110 5.92 6.43 -4.79
CA LEU A 110 5.62 6.76 -6.19
C LEU A 110 6.33 5.78 -7.14
N TRP A 111 7.28 6.27 -7.93
CA TRP A 111 8.11 5.47 -8.85
C TRP A 111 9.51 5.18 -8.31
N GLU A 112 9.78 5.49 -7.04
CA GLU A 112 11.06 5.17 -6.44
C GLU A 112 11.25 3.65 -6.30
N TRP A 113 12.47 3.25 -5.97
CA TRP A 113 12.88 1.85 -5.90
C TRP A 113 12.27 1.07 -4.72
N ASN A 114 11.79 1.76 -3.69
CA ASN A 114 11.26 1.14 -2.47
C ASN A 114 9.75 0.84 -2.54
N THR A 115 9.30 0.44 -3.71
CA THR A 115 7.96 -0.11 -3.94
C THR A 115 7.96 -1.04 -5.15
N ASP A 116 7.37 -2.21 -5.03
CA ASP A 116 7.30 -3.20 -6.11
C ASP A 116 6.14 -2.93 -7.09
N MET A 117 5.16 -2.13 -6.67
CA MET A 117 4.05 -1.67 -7.50
C MET A 117 3.92 -0.16 -7.38
N TYR A 118 3.37 0.49 -8.38
CA TYR A 118 2.90 1.86 -8.26
C TYR A 118 1.48 1.86 -7.71
N VAL A 119 1.29 2.41 -6.53
CA VAL A 119 0.03 2.35 -5.79
C VAL A 119 -0.51 3.76 -5.46
N PRO A 120 -0.94 4.52 -6.48
CA PRO A 120 -1.39 5.90 -6.30
C PRO A 120 -2.66 5.97 -5.45
N GLN A 121 -2.90 7.15 -4.89
CA GLN A 121 -4.17 7.47 -4.22
C GLN A 121 -5.03 8.33 -5.14
N TYR A 122 -6.31 8.00 -5.25
CA TYR A 122 -7.36 8.75 -5.94
C TYR A 122 -7.03 9.18 -7.37
N PRO A 123 -6.45 8.31 -8.23
CA PRO A 123 -6.24 8.67 -9.63
C PRO A 123 -7.58 8.83 -10.36
N SER A 124 -7.63 9.78 -11.29
CA SER A 124 -8.79 9.91 -12.16
C SER A 124 -8.86 8.77 -13.20
N ALA A 125 -10.04 8.52 -13.75
CA ALA A 125 -10.20 7.56 -14.85
C ALA A 125 -9.34 7.94 -16.08
N GLY A 126 -9.23 9.24 -16.38
CA GLY A 126 -8.37 9.75 -17.45
C GLY A 126 -6.89 9.46 -17.20
N TRP A 127 -6.43 9.63 -15.98
CA TRP A 127 -5.05 9.28 -15.60
C TRP A 127 -4.78 7.77 -15.73
N LEU A 128 -5.75 6.93 -15.32
CA LEU A 128 -5.63 5.47 -15.49
C LEU A 128 -5.55 5.08 -16.97
N GLU A 129 -6.35 5.70 -17.83
CA GLU A 129 -6.28 5.48 -19.27
C GLU A 129 -4.92 5.87 -19.84
N GLU A 130 -4.39 7.03 -19.43
CA GLU A 130 -3.09 7.54 -19.89
C GLU A 130 -1.95 6.60 -19.46
N ILE A 131 -1.86 6.24 -18.18
CA ILE A 131 -0.78 5.37 -17.69
C ILE A 131 -0.93 3.94 -18.23
N GLY A 132 -2.17 3.49 -18.42
CA GLY A 132 -2.44 2.21 -19.03
C GLY A 132 -1.92 2.15 -20.46
N GLN A 133 -2.22 3.16 -21.25
CA GLN A 133 -1.76 3.28 -22.64
C GLN A 133 -0.25 3.41 -22.75
N LYS A 134 0.36 4.20 -21.90
CA LYS A 134 1.82 4.40 -21.85
C LYS A 134 2.58 3.13 -21.44
N GLY A 135 1.96 2.30 -20.63
CA GLY A 135 2.63 1.17 -19.98
C GLY A 135 3.46 1.61 -18.76
N SER A 136 3.94 0.62 -18.00
CA SER A 136 4.78 0.85 -16.83
C SER A 136 5.74 -0.32 -16.62
N ASP A 137 6.86 -0.07 -15.92
CA ASP A 137 7.87 -1.05 -15.57
C ASP A 137 7.43 -2.00 -14.43
N ARG A 138 6.35 -1.64 -13.75
CA ARG A 138 5.75 -2.39 -12.64
C ARG A 138 4.23 -2.28 -12.67
N PRO A 139 3.50 -3.19 -11.96
CA PRO A 139 2.05 -3.12 -11.85
C PRO A 139 1.59 -1.79 -11.25
N VAL A 140 0.42 -1.32 -11.70
CA VAL A 140 -0.26 -0.13 -11.17
C VAL A 140 -1.58 -0.56 -10.55
N ALA A 141 -1.78 -0.26 -9.26
CA ALA A 141 -3.03 -0.55 -8.56
C ALA A 141 -3.26 0.53 -7.49
N PRO A 142 -4.23 1.43 -7.67
CA PRO A 142 -4.51 2.46 -6.67
C PRO A 142 -4.70 1.90 -5.26
N SER A 143 -3.88 2.36 -4.31
CA SER A 143 -4.00 1.97 -2.90
C SER A 143 -5.28 2.49 -2.27
N GLU A 144 -5.81 3.57 -2.82
CA GLU A 144 -7.10 4.14 -2.50
C GLU A 144 -7.73 4.76 -3.75
N TYR A 145 -9.02 4.49 -3.98
CA TYR A 145 -9.78 5.14 -5.03
C TYR A 145 -11.26 5.22 -4.66
N ALA A 146 -12.04 5.99 -5.43
CA ALA A 146 -13.46 6.26 -5.28
C ALA A 146 -13.83 7.14 -4.06
N HIS A 147 -13.10 7.11 -2.94
CA HIS A 147 -13.43 7.84 -1.71
C HIS A 147 -14.92 7.69 -1.33
N ALA A 148 -15.34 6.45 -1.10
CA ALA A 148 -16.75 6.07 -0.93
C ALA A 148 -17.31 6.43 0.45
N MET A 149 -17.12 7.67 0.87
CA MET A 149 -17.66 8.22 2.13
C MET A 149 -18.85 9.11 1.83
N GLY A 150 -19.95 8.89 2.55
CA GLY A 150 -21.21 9.59 2.30
C GLY A 150 -21.71 9.34 0.86
N ASN A 151 -22.00 10.39 0.12
CA ASN A 151 -22.51 10.31 -1.25
C ASN A 151 -21.43 10.69 -2.29
N SER A 152 -20.25 10.11 -2.19
CA SER A 152 -19.10 10.47 -3.03
C SER A 152 -18.58 9.37 -3.95
N THR A 153 -19.16 8.16 -3.90
CA THR A 153 -18.77 7.04 -4.77
C THR A 153 -19.24 7.26 -6.20
N GLY A 154 -18.34 7.68 -7.08
CA GLY A 154 -18.65 7.90 -8.48
C GLY A 154 -17.56 7.38 -9.42
N ASN A 155 -17.87 7.35 -10.72
CA ASN A 155 -16.95 7.03 -11.81
C ASN A 155 -16.29 5.62 -11.74
N LEU A 156 -16.78 4.70 -10.93
CA LEU A 156 -16.24 3.34 -10.82
C LEU A 156 -16.18 2.65 -12.18
N TRP A 157 -17.24 2.80 -12.97
CA TRP A 157 -17.29 2.19 -14.30
C TRP A 157 -16.20 2.74 -15.23
N ASP A 158 -15.96 4.04 -15.22
CA ASP A 158 -14.94 4.64 -16.09
C ASP A 158 -13.51 4.25 -15.67
N GLN A 159 -13.28 4.14 -14.36
CA GLN A 159 -12.00 3.62 -13.83
C GLN A 159 -11.79 2.16 -14.22
N TRP A 160 -12.80 1.31 -14.05
CA TRP A 160 -12.70 -0.11 -14.37
C TRP A 160 -12.62 -0.42 -15.85
N LYS A 161 -13.19 0.43 -16.74
CA LYS A 161 -12.93 0.34 -18.18
C LYS A 161 -11.44 0.41 -18.50
N ALA A 162 -10.72 1.38 -17.89
CA ALA A 162 -9.28 1.49 -18.05
C ALA A 162 -8.55 0.29 -17.45
N ILE A 163 -8.90 -0.10 -16.22
CA ILE A 163 -8.27 -1.22 -15.52
C ILE A 163 -8.38 -2.52 -16.32
N TYR A 164 -9.56 -2.86 -16.87
CA TYR A 164 -9.72 -4.06 -17.69
C TYR A 164 -9.04 -4.00 -19.05
N LYS A 165 -8.79 -2.80 -19.57
CA LYS A 165 -8.24 -2.60 -20.92
C LYS A 165 -6.72 -2.80 -20.98
N TYR A 166 -6.02 -2.49 -19.91
CA TYR A 166 -4.56 -2.45 -19.92
C TYR A 166 -3.93 -3.42 -18.92
N PRO A 167 -3.00 -4.28 -19.37
CA PRO A 167 -2.46 -5.34 -18.52
C PRO A 167 -1.55 -4.86 -17.37
N ASN A 168 -1.04 -3.65 -17.45
CA ASN A 168 -0.27 -3.05 -16.36
C ASN A 168 -1.14 -2.47 -15.24
N LEU A 169 -2.46 -2.35 -15.43
CA LEU A 169 -3.40 -1.95 -14.39
C LEU A 169 -3.99 -3.21 -13.73
N GLN A 170 -3.78 -3.37 -12.43
CA GLN A 170 -4.05 -4.63 -11.72
C GLN A 170 -5.23 -4.55 -10.74
N GLY A 171 -6.09 -3.54 -10.84
CA GLY A 171 -7.19 -3.32 -9.93
C GLY A 171 -6.95 -2.15 -9.00
N GLY A 172 -7.43 -2.22 -7.77
CA GLY A 172 -7.27 -1.18 -6.77
C GLY A 172 -8.11 -1.46 -5.52
N TRP A 173 -7.91 -0.65 -4.49
CA TRP A 173 -8.63 -0.76 -3.22
C TRP A 173 -9.52 0.46 -3.02
N ILE A 174 -10.84 0.23 -2.89
CA ILE A 174 -11.82 1.30 -2.62
C ILE A 174 -11.60 1.84 -1.21
N TRP A 175 -11.51 3.14 -1.06
CA TRP A 175 -11.63 3.82 0.21
C TRP A 175 -13.10 4.21 0.44
N ASP A 176 -13.86 3.64 1.38
CA ASP A 176 -13.42 2.42 2.07
C ASP A 176 -14.59 1.44 2.18
N TRP A 177 -14.35 0.33 2.85
CA TRP A 177 -15.32 -0.78 2.95
C TRP A 177 -16.56 -0.40 3.76
N VAL A 178 -16.35 0.30 4.86
CA VAL A 178 -17.41 0.79 5.75
C VAL A 178 -17.10 2.23 6.17
N ASP A 179 -18.12 3.07 6.20
CA ASP A 179 -17.99 4.43 6.75
C ASP A 179 -17.61 4.38 8.22
N GLN A 180 -16.66 5.20 8.59
CA GLN A 180 -16.12 5.27 9.94
C GLN A 180 -16.66 6.42 10.75
#